data_2dda7b8c2efa12ef8bb4db21dd7eb6e1
#
_entry.id   2dda7b8c2efa12ef8bb4db21dd7eb6e1
#
_cell.length_a   1.000
_cell.length_b   1.000
_cell.length_c   1.000
_cell.angle_alpha   90.00
_cell.angle_beta   90.00
_cell.angle_gamma   90.00
#
_symmetry.space_group_name_H-M   'P 1'
#
loop_
_entity.id
_entity.type
_entity.pdbx_description
1 polymer ?
#
loop_
_entity_poly.entity_id
_entity_poly.type
_entity_poly.pdbx_seq_one_letter_code
_entity_poly.pdbx_strand_id
1 'polypeptide(L)'
;AAMMKIVKERVPAENLPDIYKKVDKKYKGDYEKYAADVFKKTSILSYDNIASMLKDPKKYAKLKKDPAAELSLSVLISLFELQQLTGDSYYDIAKGERLYFAGLKEMHPEKAFASDANFTMRVSYGSIGGYRPYDAAWYDYYTTQKGIFEKENPESDEFWVQPEILNLIRSKDFGQYANKDGELQLCFLSNNDITGGNSGSPVFDKNARLIGLAFDGNWEAMSGDIAFEPDLQRTISVDIRYVLYMIDKWGKCPRLIEELKLVK
;
A
#
# COMPACT_ATOMS: atom_id res chain seq x y z
N ALA A 1 1.28 14.17 -21.24
CA ALA A 1 1.91 15.39 -21.77
C ALA A 1 2.75 16.11 -20.72
N ALA A 2 2.17 16.55 -19.59
CA ALA A 2 2.88 17.34 -18.59
C ALA A 2 4.16 16.66 -18.07
N MET A 3 4.07 15.39 -17.68
CA MET A 3 5.25 14.61 -17.23
C MET A 3 6.35 14.57 -18.29
N MET A 4 6.00 14.39 -19.55
CA MET A 4 6.99 14.38 -20.64
C MET A 4 7.68 15.74 -20.81
N LYS A 5 6.96 16.85 -20.63
CA LYS A 5 7.56 18.20 -20.64
C LYS A 5 8.58 18.35 -19.51
N ILE A 6 8.21 17.98 -18.30
CA ILE A 6 9.09 18.05 -17.12
C ILE A 6 10.36 17.21 -17.33
N VAL A 7 10.22 15.98 -17.83
CA VAL A 7 11.37 15.11 -18.10
C VAL A 7 12.26 15.74 -19.19
N LYS A 8 11.68 16.28 -20.27
CA LYS A 8 12.43 16.95 -21.34
C LYS A 8 13.25 18.15 -20.84
N GLU A 9 12.70 18.89 -19.88
CA GLU A 9 13.34 20.08 -19.31
C GLU A 9 14.45 19.75 -18.30
N ARG A 10 14.31 18.63 -17.59
CA ARG A 10 15.19 18.29 -16.45
C ARG A 10 16.21 17.20 -16.72
N VAL A 11 16.00 16.37 -17.73
CA VAL A 11 16.89 15.25 -18.06
C VAL A 11 17.80 15.66 -19.21
N PRO A 12 19.13 15.43 -19.11
CA PRO A 12 20.08 15.65 -20.21
C PRO A 12 19.63 14.94 -21.48
N ALA A 13 19.86 15.58 -22.64
CA ALA A 13 19.34 15.11 -23.91
C ALA A 13 19.83 13.69 -24.28
N GLU A 14 21.04 13.35 -23.89
CA GLU A 14 21.66 12.02 -24.08
C GLU A 14 20.99 10.91 -23.27
N ASN A 15 20.33 11.26 -22.15
CA ASN A 15 19.65 10.31 -21.26
C ASN A 15 18.15 10.22 -21.50
N LEU A 16 17.63 11.00 -22.45
CA LEU A 16 16.20 10.96 -22.79
C LEU A 16 15.84 9.67 -23.55
N PRO A 17 14.72 9.02 -23.19
CA PRO A 17 14.19 7.90 -23.97
C PRO A 17 14.01 8.24 -25.45
N ASP A 18 14.26 7.28 -26.34
CA ASP A 18 14.21 7.49 -27.80
C ASP A 18 12.85 8.02 -28.30
N ILE A 19 11.79 7.79 -27.56
CA ILE A 19 10.47 8.32 -27.89
C ILE A 19 10.46 9.84 -28.00
N TYR A 20 11.33 10.56 -27.26
CA TYR A 20 11.44 12.02 -27.34
C TYR A 20 11.93 12.48 -28.73
N LYS A 21 12.88 11.76 -29.34
CA LYS A 21 13.32 12.02 -30.73
C LYS A 21 12.16 11.90 -31.71
N LYS A 22 11.29 10.91 -31.50
CA LYS A 22 10.08 10.72 -32.31
C LYS A 22 9.09 11.87 -32.15
N VAL A 23 8.86 12.33 -30.89
CA VAL A 23 7.97 13.46 -30.61
C VAL A 23 8.50 14.74 -31.21
N ASP A 24 9.79 15.01 -31.05
CA ASP A 24 10.44 16.19 -31.66
C ASP A 24 10.31 16.18 -33.18
N LYS A 25 10.59 15.03 -33.83
CA LYS A 25 10.55 14.91 -35.31
C LYS A 25 9.13 14.94 -35.88
N LYS A 26 8.19 14.20 -35.32
CA LYS A 26 6.86 13.97 -35.87
C LYS A 26 5.83 14.97 -35.37
N TYR A 27 5.91 15.38 -34.12
CA TYR A 27 4.96 16.27 -33.46
C TYR A 27 5.55 17.67 -33.20
N LYS A 28 6.80 17.94 -33.62
CA LYS A 28 7.49 19.22 -33.41
C LYS A 28 7.57 19.63 -31.92
N GLY A 29 7.71 18.66 -31.04
CA GLY A 29 7.74 18.89 -29.58
C GLY A 29 6.38 19.13 -28.94
N ASP A 30 5.28 18.96 -29.65
CA ASP A 30 3.92 19.07 -29.11
C ASP A 30 3.53 17.78 -28.38
N TYR A 31 3.84 17.74 -27.07
CA TYR A 31 3.56 16.59 -26.21
C TYR A 31 2.07 16.38 -25.96
N GLU A 32 1.24 17.42 -26.04
CA GLU A 32 -0.21 17.30 -25.87
C GLU A 32 -0.83 16.58 -27.06
N LYS A 33 -0.45 16.99 -28.27
CA LYS A 33 -0.87 16.32 -29.49
C LYS A 33 -0.38 14.88 -29.56
N TYR A 34 0.85 14.62 -29.11
CA TYR A 34 1.39 13.27 -29.03
C TYR A 34 0.57 12.41 -28.06
N ALA A 35 0.34 12.90 -26.85
CA ALA A 35 -0.44 12.18 -25.83
C ALA A 35 -1.86 11.89 -26.34
N ALA A 36 -2.54 12.88 -26.91
CA ALA A 36 -3.88 12.68 -27.49
C ALA A 36 -3.87 11.59 -28.59
N ASP A 37 -2.84 11.57 -29.44
CA ASP A 37 -2.67 10.55 -30.47
C ASP A 37 -2.44 9.15 -29.86
N VAL A 38 -1.65 9.04 -28.78
CA VAL A 38 -1.44 7.78 -28.05
C VAL A 38 -2.77 7.24 -27.53
N PHE A 39 -3.51 8.04 -26.77
CA PHE A 39 -4.81 7.62 -26.21
C PHE A 39 -5.84 7.28 -27.29
N LYS A 40 -5.85 8.00 -28.40
CA LYS A 40 -6.76 7.74 -29.51
C LYS A 40 -6.47 6.44 -30.26
N LYS A 41 -5.19 6.04 -30.36
CA LYS A 41 -4.75 4.96 -31.24
C LYS A 41 -4.39 3.68 -30.51
N THR A 42 -4.17 3.74 -29.20
CA THR A 42 -3.82 2.56 -28.44
C THR A 42 -4.99 1.58 -28.35
N SER A 43 -4.66 0.31 -28.47
CA SER A 43 -5.60 -0.79 -28.29
C SER A 43 -5.64 -1.33 -26.84
N ILE A 44 -4.70 -0.90 -25.99
CA ILE A 44 -4.53 -1.42 -24.62
C ILE A 44 -5.64 -0.96 -23.68
N LEU A 45 -6.31 0.15 -23.96
CA LEU A 45 -7.40 0.67 -23.11
C LEU A 45 -8.73 -0.07 -23.27
N SER A 46 -8.84 -1.00 -24.23
CA SER A 46 -10.05 -1.80 -24.44
C SER A 46 -9.85 -3.21 -23.91
N TYR A 47 -10.67 -3.61 -22.95
CA TYR A 47 -10.68 -4.97 -22.41
C TYR A 47 -10.87 -6.03 -23.52
N ASP A 48 -11.83 -5.81 -24.41
CA ASP A 48 -12.13 -6.75 -25.51
C ASP A 48 -10.93 -6.90 -26.47
N ASN A 49 -10.23 -5.79 -26.74
CA ASN A 49 -9.02 -5.84 -27.56
C ASN A 49 -7.93 -6.67 -26.88
N ILE A 50 -7.67 -6.44 -25.59
CA ILE A 50 -6.67 -7.20 -24.83
C ILE A 50 -7.07 -8.68 -24.74
N ALA A 51 -8.31 -8.99 -24.38
CA ALA A 51 -8.80 -10.36 -24.32
C ALA A 51 -8.69 -11.10 -25.68
N SER A 52 -8.94 -10.38 -26.79
CA SER A 52 -8.76 -10.89 -28.14
C SER A 52 -7.29 -11.13 -28.49
N MET A 53 -6.37 -10.26 -28.04
CA MET A 53 -4.94 -10.40 -28.27
C MET A 53 -4.35 -11.58 -27.50
N LEU A 54 -4.79 -11.80 -26.27
CA LEU A 54 -4.33 -12.94 -25.45
C LEU A 54 -4.71 -14.29 -26.06
N LYS A 55 -5.79 -14.34 -26.83
CA LYS A 55 -6.28 -15.56 -27.51
C LYS A 55 -5.62 -15.82 -28.88
N ASP A 56 -4.98 -14.81 -29.48
CA ASP A 56 -4.44 -14.90 -30.83
C ASP A 56 -3.01 -14.32 -30.91
N PRO A 57 -1.98 -15.18 -31.03
CA PRO A 57 -0.59 -14.73 -31.13
C PRO A 57 -0.31 -13.73 -32.25
N LYS A 58 -1.07 -13.80 -33.37
CA LYS A 58 -0.92 -12.84 -34.47
C LYS A 58 -1.43 -11.45 -34.10
N LYS A 59 -2.46 -11.37 -33.29
CA LYS A 59 -2.97 -10.10 -32.74
C LYS A 59 -2.03 -9.55 -31.67
N TYR A 60 -1.50 -10.43 -30.81
CA TYR A 60 -0.51 -10.04 -29.80
C TYR A 60 0.73 -9.40 -30.44
N ALA A 61 1.20 -9.90 -31.58
CA ALA A 61 2.33 -9.32 -32.29
C ALA A 61 2.09 -7.85 -32.74
N LYS A 62 0.84 -7.40 -32.85
CA LYS A 62 0.50 -6.01 -33.17
C LYS A 62 0.79 -5.04 -32.02
N LEU A 63 0.87 -5.53 -30.77
CA LEU A 63 1.25 -4.70 -29.62
C LEU A 63 2.61 -4.01 -29.80
N LYS A 64 3.54 -4.61 -30.52
CA LYS A 64 4.84 -3.99 -30.84
C LYS A 64 4.73 -2.66 -31.60
N LYS A 65 3.58 -2.42 -32.24
CA LYS A 65 3.29 -1.18 -33.01
C LYS A 65 2.24 -0.30 -32.30
N ASP A 66 1.78 -0.72 -31.12
CA ASP A 66 0.85 0.07 -30.34
C ASP A 66 1.58 1.29 -29.74
N PRO A 67 1.04 2.50 -29.87
CA PRO A 67 1.74 3.71 -29.46
C PRO A 67 1.95 3.81 -27.95
N ALA A 68 1.10 3.22 -27.11
CA ALA A 68 1.30 3.19 -25.66
C ALA A 68 2.37 2.14 -25.30
N ALA A 69 2.38 0.99 -25.95
CA ALA A 69 3.43 0.00 -25.76
C ALA A 69 4.80 0.52 -26.23
N GLU A 70 4.86 1.25 -27.34
CA GLU A 70 6.07 1.90 -27.82
C GLU A 70 6.61 2.93 -26.83
N LEU A 71 5.74 3.78 -26.28
CA LEU A 71 6.11 4.75 -25.25
C LEU A 71 6.67 4.04 -24.02
N SER A 72 5.93 3.06 -23.48
CA SER A 72 6.32 2.32 -22.27
C SER A 72 7.65 1.58 -22.48
N LEU A 73 7.83 0.92 -23.63
CA LEU A 73 9.06 0.18 -23.93
C LEU A 73 10.26 1.13 -24.05
N SER A 74 10.09 2.29 -24.71
CA SER A 74 11.15 3.29 -24.84
C SER A 74 11.61 3.81 -23.46
N VAL A 75 10.68 4.09 -22.56
CA VAL A 75 11.01 4.52 -21.18
C VAL A 75 11.69 3.38 -20.41
N LEU A 76 11.17 2.17 -20.51
CA LEU A 76 11.70 1.01 -19.82
C LEU A 76 13.14 0.69 -20.24
N ILE A 77 13.44 0.72 -21.55
CA ILE A 77 14.80 0.50 -22.06
C ILE A 77 15.76 1.55 -21.47
N SER A 78 15.38 2.84 -21.49
CA SER A 78 16.24 3.89 -20.93
C SER A 78 16.46 3.73 -19.43
N LEU A 79 15.46 3.27 -18.68
CA LEU A 79 15.62 2.96 -17.26
C LEU A 79 16.60 1.80 -17.04
N PHE A 80 16.54 0.75 -17.86
CA PHE A 80 17.50 -0.35 -17.79
C PHE A 80 18.92 0.09 -18.11
N GLU A 81 19.10 0.93 -19.14
CA GLU A 81 20.40 1.48 -19.53
C GLU A 81 20.99 2.33 -18.39
N LEU A 82 20.19 3.21 -17.78
CA LEU A 82 20.59 4.00 -16.61
C LEU A 82 20.94 3.12 -15.41
N GLN A 83 20.16 2.08 -15.16
CA GLN A 83 20.44 1.14 -14.07
C GLN A 83 21.75 0.38 -14.26
N GLN A 84 22.09 0.02 -15.50
CA GLN A 84 23.39 -0.58 -15.82
C GLN A 84 24.56 0.38 -15.51
N LEU A 85 24.40 1.66 -15.85
CA LEU A 85 25.42 2.69 -15.58
C LEU A 85 25.60 2.99 -14.07
N THR A 86 24.55 2.79 -13.27
CA THR A 86 24.57 3.10 -11.83
C THR A 86 24.76 1.88 -10.93
N GLY A 87 24.88 0.67 -11.50
CA GLY A 87 24.92 -0.59 -10.75
C GLY A 87 26.01 -0.64 -9.69
N ASP A 88 27.23 -0.20 -10.02
CA ASP A 88 28.34 -0.14 -9.06
C ASP A 88 28.09 0.89 -7.95
N SER A 89 27.45 2.01 -8.27
CA SER A 89 27.12 3.04 -7.28
C SER A 89 26.11 2.55 -6.24
N TYR A 90 25.13 1.72 -6.64
CA TYR A 90 24.21 1.10 -5.68
C TYR A 90 24.94 0.17 -4.69
N TYR A 91 25.91 -0.58 -5.18
CA TYR A 91 26.72 -1.44 -4.32
C TYR A 91 27.55 -0.62 -3.32
N ASP A 92 28.16 0.47 -3.76
CA ASP A 92 28.95 1.36 -2.92
C ASP A 92 28.08 2.10 -1.89
N ILE A 93 26.87 2.54 -2.27
CA ILE A 93 25.89 3.13 -1.35
C ILE A 93 25.51 2.12 -0.27
N ALA A 94 25.08 0.92 -0.65
CA ALA A 94 24.67 -0.12 0.30
C ALA A 94 25.82 -0.54 1.27
N LYS A 95 27.04 -0.55 0.77
CA LYS A 95 28.22 -0.76 1.60
C LYS A 95 28.46 0.40 2.56
N GLY A 96 28.31 1.64 2.08
CA GLY A 96 28.45 2.85 2.87
C GLY A 96 27.42 2.93 4.00
N GLU A 97 26.15 2.67 3.70
CA GLU A 97 25.05 2.61 4.67
C GLU A 97 25.32 1.58 5.77
N ARG A 98 25.74 0.37 5.40
CA ARG A 98 26.07 -0.68 6.36
C ARG A 98 27.23 -0.28 7.29
N LEU A 99 28.28 0.34 6.76
CA LEU A 99 29.43 0.80 7.56
C LEU A 99 29.05 1.98 8.44
N TYR A 100 28.27 2.92 7.92
CA TYR A 100 27.74 4.05 8.68
C TYR A 100 26.88 3.58 9.86
N PHE A 101 25.97 2.65 9.61
CA PHE A 101 25.13 2.10 10.67
C PHE A 101 25.93 1.32 11.71
N ALA A 102 26.97 0.57 11.30
CA ALA A 102 27.88 -0.09 12.23
C ALA A 102 28.57 0.93 13.14
N GLY A 103 29.06 2.05 12.59
CA GLY A 103 29.63 3.14 13.36
C GLY A 103 28.65 3.77 14.36
N LEU A 104 27.39 3.99 13.94
CA LEU A 104 26.35 4.49 14.86
C LEU A 104 26.10 3.54 16.03
N LYS A 105 26.12 2.24 15.80
CA LYS A 105 25.98 1.24 16.90
C LYS A 105 27.17 1.26 17.86
N GLU A 106 28.38 1.47 17.37
CA GLU A 106 29.57 1.61 18.21
C GLU A 106 29.56 2.91 19.03
N MET A 107 29.04 4.02 18.42
CA MET A 107 28.93 5.31 19.10
C MET A 107 27.84 5.33 20.19
N HIS A 108 26.79 4.51 20.03
CA HIS A 108 25.62 4.48 20.91
C HIS A 108 25.27 3.06 21.34
N PRO A 109 26.15 2.39 22.11
CA PRO A 109 25.94 0.99 22.50
C PRO A 109 24.72 0.77 23.40
N GLU A 110 24.25 1.80 24.09
CA GLU A 110 23.05 1.79 24.93
C GLU A 110 21.73 1.89 24.13
N LYS A 111 21.80 2.29 22.85
CA LYS A 111 20.60 2.54 22.02
C LYS A 111 20.13 1.24 21.36
N ALA A 112 18.84 0.92 21.53
CA ALA A 112 18.18 -0.10 20.74
C ALA A 112 17.83 0.48 19.35
N PHE A 113 18.31 -0.16 18.29
CA PHE A 113 17.98 0.19 16.92
C PHE A 113 16.97 -0.79 16.38
N ALA A 114 15.91 -0.27 15.72
CA ALA A 114 14.94 -1.09 15.01
C ALA A 114 15.58 -1.75 13.78
N SER A 115 15.13 -2.95 13.45
CA SER A 115 15.58 -3.67 12.25
C SER A 115 14.73 -3.27 11.05
N ASP A 116 15.35 -3.04 9.90
CA ASP A 116 14.64 -2.94 8.63
C ASP A 116 14.03 -4.26 8.21
N ALA A 117 12.94 -4.17 7.43
CA ALA A 117 12.32 -5.32 6.80
C ALA A 117 13.22 -5.84 5.66
N ASN A 118 13.73 -7.06 5.80
CA ASN A 118 14.63 -7.71 4.85
C ASN A 118 14.19 -9.14 4.50
N PHE A 119 12.87 -9.39 4.54
CA PHE A 119 12.26 -10.71 4.34
C PHE A 119 12.60 -11.77 5.41
N THR A 120 13.16 -11.35 6.53
CA THR A 120 13.30 -12.20 7.73
C THR A 120 12.25 -11.84 8.77
N MET A 121 11.97 -12.77 9.69
CA MET A 121 11.02 -12.51 10.78
C MET A 121 11.55 -11.39 11.66
N ARG A 122 10.69 -10.40 11.89
CA ARG A 122 10.95 -9.24 12.76
C ARG A 122 9.80 -9.12 13.76
N VAL A 123 10.12 -8.84 15.00
CA VAL A 123 9.14 -8.60 16.06
C VAL A 123 9.20 -7.14 16.47
N SER A 124 8.08 -6.44 16.36
CA SER A 124 7.86 -5.16 17.03
C SER A 124 6.87 -5.35 18.17
N TYR A 125 6.96 -4.52 19.20
CA TYR A 125 6.09 -4.62 20.37
C TYR A 125 5.67 -3.22 20.84
N GLY A 126 4.53 -3.16 21.52
CA GLY A 126 3.97 -1.92 22.00
C GLY A 126 2.73 -2.17 22.87
N SER A 127 2.02 -1.10 23.15
CA SER A 127 0.79 -1.12 23.93
C SER A 127 -0.38 -0.61 23.09
N ILE A 128 -1.56 -1.18 23.30
CA ILE A 128 -2.81 -0.64 22.73
C ILE A 128 -3.13 0.66 23.47
N GLY A 129 -3.44 1.72 22.72
CA GLY A 129 -3.77 3.02 23.29
C GLY A 129 -4.15 4.05 22.25
N GLY A 130 -4.99 4.99 22.65
CA GLY A 130 -5.31 6.19 21.87
C GLY A 130 -4.17 7.21 21.89
N TYR A 131 -4.42 8.40 21.36
CA TYR A 131 -3.43 9.47 21.35
C TYR A 131 -4.08 10.85 21.21
N ARG A 132 -3.29 11.90 21.48
CA ARG A 132 -3.69 13.28 21.25
C ARG A 132 -2.96 13.85 20.04
N PRO A 133 -3.61 14.00 18.88
CA PRO A 133 -2.96 14.53 17.69
C PRO A 133 -2.61 16.02 17.81
N TYR A 134 -3.43 16.77 18.58
CA TYR A 134 -3.25 18.21 18.85
C TYR A 134 -4.05 18.60 20.11
N ASP A 135 -3.93 19.87 20.52
CA ASP A 135 -4.61 20.38 21.71
C ASP A 135 -6.14 20.18 21.63
N ALA A 136 -6.74 19.79 22.76
CA ALA A 136 -8.16 19.53 22.94
C ALA A 136 -8.75 18.37 22.09
N ALA A 137 -7.95 17.62 21.32
CA ALA A 137 -8.40 16.45 20.59
C ALA A 137 -7.90 15.14 21.25
N TRP A 138 -8.75 14.12 21.25
CA TRP A 138 -8.40 12.77 21.65
C TRP A 138 -8.94 11.77 20.64
N TYR A 139 -8.08 10.89 20.16
CA TYR A 139 -8.48 9.75 19.34
C TYR A 139 -8.42 8.49 20.16
N ASP A 140 -9.55 7.79 20.24
CA ASP A 140 -9.66 6.53 20.97
C ASP A 140 -8.86 5.42 20.30
N TYR A 141 -8.54 4.39 21.06
CA TYR A 141 -7.71 3.29 20.55
C TYR A 141 -8.47 2.31 19.64
N TYR A 142 -9.76 2.44 19.44
CA TYR A 142 -10.53 1.55 18.59
C TYR A 142 -11.66 2.27 17.85
N THR A 143 -12.11 1.64 16.77
CA THR A 143 -13.30 2.05 16.01
C THR A 143 -14.35 0.95 16.02
N THR A 144 -15.61 1.31 15.80
CA THR A 144 -16.74 0.37 15.75
C THR A 144 -17.47 0.45 14.42
N GLN A 145 -18.44 -0.44 14.24
CA GLN A 145 -19.33 -0.43 13.07
C GLN A 145 -20.02 0.91 12.79
N LYS A 146 -20.10 1.81 13.76
CA LYS A 146 -20.68 3.16 13.57
C LYS A 146 -19.91 3.93 12.49
N GLY A 147 -18.57 3.86 12.50
CA GLY A 147 -17.74 4.54 11.53
C GLY A 147 -17.96 4.09 10.09
N ILE A 148 -18.44 2.89 9.84
CA ILE A 148 -18.82 2.44 8.50
C ILE A 148 -19.99 3.31 7.98
N PHE A 149 -21.03 3.51 8.80
CA PHE A 149 -22.20 4.30 8.39
C PHE A 149 -21.91 5.80 8.29
N GLU A 150 -20.94 6.30 9.08
CA GLU A 150 -20.53 7.69 9.05
C GLU A 150 -19.74 8.05 7.79
N LYS A 151 -19.01 7.07 7.20
CA LYS A 151 -18.17 7.28 6.02
C LYS A 151 -18.75 6.72 4.73
N GLU A 152 -19.72 5.83 4.80
CA GLU A 152 -20.31 5.21 3.62
C GLU A 152 -20.81 6.27 2.63
N ASN A 153 -20.37 6.15 1.38
CA ASN A 153 -20.76 7.04 0.29
C ASN A 153 -20.88 6.23 -1.01
N PRO A 154 -22.12 6.03 -1.52
CA PRO A 154 -22.35 5.27 -2.75
C PRO A 154 -21.72 5.86 -4.01
N GLU A 155 -21.36 7.15 -3.98
CA GLU A 155 -20.77 7.85 -5.12
C GLU A 155 -19.24 7.82 -5.11
N SER A 156 -18.65 7.19 -4.09
CA SER A 156 -17.18 7.10 -3.93
C SER A 156 -16.72 5.64 -3.96
N ASP A 157 -15.89 5.27 -4.92
CA ASP A 157 -15.33 3.91 -4.99
C ASP A 157 -14.57 3.53 -3.70
N GLU A 158 -13.98 4.50 -3.01
CA GLU A 158 -13.25 4.29 -1.77
C GLU A 158 -14.16 4.02 -0.57
N PHE A 159 -15.31 4.67 -0.50
CA PHE A 159 -16.23 4.62 0.65
C PHE A 159 -17.52 3.88 0.35
N TRP A 160 -17.65 3.28 -0.83
CA TRP A 160 -18.79 2.44 -1.13
C TRP A 160 -18.72 1.11 -0.38
N VAL A 161 -19.80 0.77 0.27
CA VAL A 161 -19.94 -0.52 0.98
C VAL A 161 -21.04 -1.35 0.33
N GLN A 162 -20.78 -2.62 0.12
CA GLN A 162 -21.78 -3.53 -0.44
C GLN A 162 -23.07 -3.52 0.40
N PRO A 163 -24.25 -3.38 -0.23
CA PRO A 163 -25.53 -3.29 0.49
C PRO A 163 -25.79 -4.48 1.43
N GLU A 164 -25.33 -5.68 1.07
CA GLU A 164 -25.45 -6.89 1.88
C GLU A 164 -24.66 -6.76 3.19
N ILE A 165 -23.47 -6.18 3.15
CA ILE A 165 -22.63 -5.93 4.33
C ILE A 165 -23.30 -4.87 5.22
N LEU A 166 -23.79 -3.77 4.63
CA LEU A 166 -24.51 -2.74 5.38
C LEU A 166 -25.74 -3.31 6.10
N ASN A 167 -26.54 -4.14 5.42
CA ASN A 167 -27.71 -4.78 5.99
C ASN A 167 -27.34 -5.75 7.11
N LEU A 168 -26.29 -6.52 6.93
CA LEU A 168 -25.76 -7.45 7.94
C LEU A 168 -25.34 -6.69 9.21
N ILE A 169 -24.62 -5.59 9.07
CA ILE A 169 -24.17 -4.78 10.20
C ILE A 169 -25.35 -4.06 10.88
N ARG A 170 -26.32 -3.57 10.10
CA ARG A 170 -27.56 -2.95 10.64
C ARG A 170 -28.40 -3.91 11.46
N SER A 171 -28.37 -5.20 11.15
CA SER A 171 -29.09 -6.22 11.93
C SER A 171 -28.58 -6.35 13.36
N LYS A 172 -27.35 -5.90 13.63
CA LYS A 172 -26.65 -6.02 14.92
C LYS A 172 -26.51 -7.45 15.44
N ASP A 173 -26.65 -8.46 14.57
CA ASP A 173 -26.39 -9.86 14.92
C ASP A 173 -24.88 -10.11 14.96
N PHE A 174 -24.21 -9.51 15.95
CA PHE A 174 -22.78 -9.65 16.12
C PHE A 174 -22.40 -10.90 16.90
N GLY A 175 -23.33 -11.48 17.67
CA GLY A 175 -23.15 -12.73 18.41
C GLY A 175 -21.87 -12.73 19.24
N GLN A 176 -21.06 -13.76 19.07
CA GLN A 176 -19.80 -13.93 19.80
C GLN A 176 -18.69 -12.95 19.42
N TYR A 177 -18.88 -12.15 18.36
CA TYR A 177 -17.90 -11.18 17.85
C TYR A 177 -18.10 -9.78 18.44
N ALA A 178 -19.21 -9.56 19.17
CA ALA A 178 -19.45 -8.32 19.85
C ALA A 178 -18.43 -8.08 20.98
N ASN A 179 -18.09 -6.82 21.22
CA ASN A 179 -17.39 -6.42 22.42
C ASN A 179 -18.36 -6.44 23.64
N LYS A 180 -17.83 -6.11 24.85
CA LYS A 180 -18.63 -6.07 26.08
C LYS A 180 -19.82 -5.10 26.04
N ASP A 181 -19.78 -4.10 25.17
CA ASP A 181 -20.81 -3.07 25.01
C ASP A 181 -21.81 -3.42 23.88
N GLY A 182 -21.70 -4.63 23.33
CA GLY A 182 -22.57 -5.13 22.25
C GLY A 182 -22.26 -4.53 20.87
N GLU A 183 -21.08 -3.95 20.69
CA GLU A 183 -20.64 -3.33 19.45
C GLU A 183 -19.65 -4.22 18.70
N LEU A 184 -19.63 -4.14 17.38
CA LEU A 184 -18.62 -4.77 16.53
C LEU A 184 -17.42 -3.84 16.41
N GLN A 185 -16.32 -4.21 17.04
CA GLN A 185 -15.06 -3.47 16.96
C GLN A 185 -14.37 -3.79 15.63
N LEU A 186 -13.94 -2.75 14.89
CA LEU A 186 -13.36 -2.90 13.54
C LEU A 186 -11.85 -2.89 13.56
N CYS A 187 -11.27 -1.86 14.17
CA CYS A 187 -9.83 -1.64 14.22
C CYS A 187 -9.41 -1.20 15.61
N PHE A 188 -8.13 -1.37 15.91
CA PHE A 188 -7.51 -0.82 17.09
C PHE A 188 -6.14 -0.23 16.80
N LEU A 189 -5.66 0.63 17.70
CA LEU A 189 -4.40 1.33 17.61
C LEU A 189 -3.41 0.78 18.65
N SER A 190 -2.15 0.67 18.24
CA SER A 190 -1.04 0.38 19.14
C SER A 190 0.19 1.23 18.78
N ASN A 191 1.10 1.43 19.72
CA ASN A 191 2.31 2.23 19.50
C ASN A 191 3.52 1.40 19.02
N ASN A 192 3.26 0.30 18.35
CA ASN A 192 4.29 -0.45 17.64
C ASN A 192 4.87 0.39 16.51
N ASP A 193 6.16 0.26 16.27
CA ASP A 193 6.79 0.76 15.06
C ASP A 193 6.60 -0.26 13.92
N ILE A 194 6.05 0.20 12.80
CA ILE A 194 5.85 -0.58 11.57
C ILE A 194 6.34 0.20 10.36
N THR A 195 6.66 -0.52 9.31
CA THR A 195 7.02 0.04 8.00
C THR A 195 6.43 -0.81 6.88
N GLY A 196 6.66 -0.44 5.62
CA GLY A 196 6.24 -1.23 4.47
C GLY A 196 6.70 -2.69 4.57
N GLY A 197 5.78 -3.62 4.32
CA GLY A 197 5.98 -5.06 4.52
C GLY A 197 5.29 -5.64 5.76
N ASN A 198 4.89 -4.82 6.72
CA ASN A 198 4.12 -5.26 7.89
C ASN A 198 2.63 -5.51 7.59
N SER A 199 2.12 -5.07 6.44
CA SER A 199 0.72 -5.26 6.06
C SER A 199 0.33 -6.74 6.07
N GLY A 200 -0.73 -7.10 6.83
CA GLY A 200 -1.18 -8.47 7.04
C GLY A 200 -0.43 -9.24 8.14
N SER A 201 0.53 -8.63 8.81
CA SER A 201 1.25 -9.26 9.91
C SER A 201 0.33 -9.53 11.09
N PRO A 202 0.45 -10.71 11.73
CA PRO A 202 -0.37 -11.06 12.88
C PRO A 202 0.03 -10.23 14.11
N VAL A 203 -0.98 -9.74 14.82
CA VAL A 203 -0.81 -9.04 16.11
C VAL A 203 -1.26 -9.97 17.22
N PHE A 204 -0.36 -10.21 18.17
CA PHE A 204 -0.60 -11.09 19.31
C PHE A 204 -0.66 -10.34 20.62
N ASP A 205 -1.49 -10.84 21.54
CA ASP A 205 -1.44 -10.41 22.94
C ASP A 205 -0.26 -11.08 23.68
N LYS A 206 -0.07 -10.71 24.95
CA LYS A 206 0.97 -11.28 25.81
C LYS A 206 0.88 -12.81 26.04
N ASN A 207 -0.24 -13.42 25.68
CA ASN A 207 -0.46 -14.87 25.81
C ASN A 207 -0.34 -15.58 24.44
N ALA A 208 0.22 -14.92 23.44
CA ALA A 208 0.33 -15.40 22.06
C ALA A 208 -1.02 -15.70 21.39
N ARG A 209 -2.08 -14.97 21.75
CA ARG A 209 -3.38 -15.06 21.09
C ARG A 209 -3.43 -14.04 19.96
N LEU A 210 -3.86 -14.45 18.79
CA LEU A 210 -4.08 -13.55 17.66
C LEU A 210 -5.25 -12.61 17.98
N ILE A 211 -4.99 -11.31 18.03
CA ILE A 211 -5.97 -10.26 18.31
C ILE A 211 -6.27 -9.36 17.13
N GLY A 212 -5.43 -9.36 16.12
CA GLY A 212 -5.63 -8.55 14.91
C GLY A 212 -4.58 -8.81 13.84
N LEU A 213 -4.73 -8.08 12.75
CA LEU A 213 -3.76 -8.03 11.64
C LEU A 213 -3.38 -6.56 11.41
N ALA A 214 -2.10 -6.26 11.47
CA ALA A 214 -1.60 -4.92 11.16
C ALA A 214 -1.78 -4.63 9.67
N PHE A 215 -2.18 -3.40 9.31
CA PHE A 215 -2.36 -3.06 7.90
C PHE A 215 -1.91 -1.65 7.52
N ASP A 216 -1.86 -0.71 8.47
CA ASP A 216 -1.49 0.68 8.16
C ASP A 216 -0.93 1.41 9.38
N GLY A 217 -0.36 2.60 9.16
CA GLY A 217 -0.06 3.58 10.18
C GLY A 217 -1.10 4.71 10.21
N ASN A 218 -1.22 5.40 11.34
CA ASN A 218 -2.03 6.61 11.39
C ASN A 218 -1.36 7.74 10.58
N TRP A 219 -2.06 8.85 10.39
CA TRP A 219 -1.55 9.97 9.61
C TRP A 219 -0.23 10.51 10.15
N GLU A 220 -0.06 10.55 11.46
CA GLU A 220 1.14 11.01 12.14
C GLU A 220 2.34 10.04 11.97
N ALA A 221 2.10 8.82 11.51
CA ALA A 221 3.17 7.85 11.23
C ALA A 221 3.85 8.05 9.86
N MET A 222 3.42 9.02 9.05
CA MET A 222 4.00 9.30 7.72
C MET A 222 5.49 9.66 7.76
N SER A 223 5.98 10.20 8.87
CA SER A 223 7.40 10.50 9.09
C SER A 223 8.18 9.38 9.78
N GLY A 224 7.55 8.25 10.06
CA GLY A 224 8.10 7.17 10.89
C GLY A 224 9.42 6.59 10.40
N ASP A 225 9.62 6.52 9.09
CA ASP A 225 10.86 6.03 8.48
C ASP A 225 12.05 7.00 8.71
N ILE A 226 11.76 8.26 9.05
CA ILE A 226 12.79 9.28 9.36
C ILE A 226 12.98 9.40 10.88
N ALA A 227 11.86 9.55 11.61
CA ALA A 227 11.86 9.72 13.05
C ALA A 227 10.56 9.14 13.64
N PHE A 228 10.69 8.17 14.53
CA PHE A 228 9.57 7.58 15.24
C PHE A 228 9.19 8.43 16.45
N GLU A 229 7.92 8.89 16.49
CA GLU A 229 7.35 9.67 17.57
C GLU A 229 6.34 8.84 18.37
N PRO A 230 6.74 8.24 19.51
CA PRO A 230 5.92 7.25 20.23
C PRO A 230 4.63 7.82 20.81
N ASP A 231 4.54 9.13 21.02
CA ASP A 231 3.34 9.77 21.54
C ASP A 231 2.26 9.97 20.46
N LEU A 232 2.63 10.08 19.21
CA LEU A 232 1.73 10.38 18.09
C LEU A 232 1.53 9.20 17.13
N GLN A 233 2.60 8.46 16.82
CA GLN A 233 2.53 7.42 15.81
C GLN A 233 1.83 6.16 16.34
N ARG A 234 0.94 5.62 15.52
CA ARG A 234 0.17 4.42 15.83
C ARG A 234 0.13 3.47 14.65
N THR A 235 0.30 2.19 14.94
CA THR A 235 -0.08 1.09 14.06
C THR A 235 -1.58 0.91 14.11
N ILE A 236 -2.20 0.78 12.95
CA ILE A 236 -3.61 0.44 12.80
C ILE A 236 -3.71 -1.05 12.48
N SER A 237 -4.47 -1.77 13.30
CA SER A 237 -4.73 -3.19 13.12
C SER A 237 -6.23 -3.45 12.99
N VAL A 238 -6.62 -4.30 12.04
CA VAL A 238 -8.00 -4.80 12.00
C VAL A 238 -8.22 -5.76 13.17
N ASP A 239 -9.33 -5.60 13.88
CA ASP A 239 -9.70 -6.49 14.99
C ASP A 239 -10.05 -7.88 14.48
N ILE A 240 -9.48 -8.92 15.07
CA ILE A 240 -9.70 -10.29 14.64
C ILE A 240 -11.18 -10.70 14.72
N ARG A 241 -11.95 -10.12 15.64
CA ARG A 241 -13.38 -10.39 15.77
C ARG A 241 -14.17 -9.91 14.55
N TYR A 242 -13.76 -8.76 13.97
CA TYR A 242 -14.36 -8.29 12.72
C TYR A 242 -14.00 -9.21 11.55
N VAL A 243 -12.76 -9.65 11.45
CA VAL A 243 -12.34 -10.61 10.41
C VAL A 243 -13.16 -11.89 10.50
N LEU A 244 -13.28 -12.47 11.69
CA LEU A 244 -14.04 -13.69 11.92
C LEU A 244 -15.55 -13.50 11.67
N TYR A 245 -16.10 -12.33 12.05
CA TYR A 245 -17.48 -11.97 11.73
C TYR A 245 -17.76 -11.97 10.24
N MET A 246 -16.84 -11.38 9.46
CA MET A 246 -16.97 -11.34 8.00
C MET A 246 -16.87 -12.74 7.38
N ILE A 247 -15.98 -13.60 7.87
CA ILE A 247 -15.85 -14.99 7.41
C ILE A 247 -17.13 -15.78 7.71
N ASP A 248 -17.66 -15.67 8.93
CA ASP A 248 -18.81 -16.43 9.39
C ASP A 248 -20.11 -15.91 8.77
N LYS A 249 -20.43 -14.63 8.99
CA LYS A 249 -21.75 -14.07 8.71
C LYS A 249 -21.93 -13.63 7.25
N TRP A 250 -20.93 -12.98 6.67
CA TRP A 250 -20.97 -12.54 5.28
C TRP A 250 -20.48 -13.63 4.32
N GLY A 251 -19.32 -14.20 4.59
CA GLY A 251 -18.72 -15.26 3.78
C GLY A 251 -19.42 -16.60 3.89
N LYS A 252 -20.28 -16.79 4.92
CA LYS A 252 -21.02 -18.03 5.21
C LYS A 252 -20.11 -19.28 5.24
N CYS A 253 -18.94 -19.14 5.86
CA CYS A 253 -17.92 -20.17 5.97
C CYS A 253 -17.74 -20.64 7.43
N PRO A 254 -18.78 -21.20 8.09
CA PRO A 254 -18.70 -21.63 9.50
C PRO A 254 -17.63 -22.71 9.72
N ARG A 255 -17.36 -23.52 8.72
CA ARG A 255 -16.29 -24.54 8.79
C ARG A 255 -14.93 -23.95 9.17
N LEU A 256 -14.59 -22.76 8.63
CA LEU A 256 -13.32 -22.10 8.96
C LEU A 256 -13.29 -21.64 10.43
N ILE A 257 -14.43 -21.24 10.98
CA ILE A 257 -14.55 -20.86 12.40
C ILE A 257 -14.40 -22.07 13.30
N GLU A 258 -14.98 -23.22 12.91
CA GLU A 258 -14.90 -24.49 13.65
C GLU A 258 -13.48 -25.06 13.72
N GLU A 259 -12.64 -24.78 12.70
CA GLU A 259 -11.23 -25.19 12.67
C GLU A 259 -10.35 -24.37 13.63
N LEU A 260 -10.84 -23.22 14.10
CA LEU A 260 -10.08 -22.29 14.94
C LEU A 260 -10.38 -22.54 16.42
N LYS A 261 -9.33 -22.40 17.26
CA LYS A 261 -9.50 -22.37 18.71
C LYS A 261 -9.79 -20.95 19.16
N LEU A 262 -11.07 -20.61 19.27
CA LEU A 262 -11.49 -19.29 19.79
C LEU A 262 -11.34 -19.24 21.29
N VAL A 263 -10.74 -18.15 21.80
CA VAL A 263 -10.60 -17.85 23.22
C VAL A 263 -11.47 -16.63 23.53
N LYS A 264 -12.40 -16.80 24.46
CA LYS A 264 -13.30 -15.74 24.94
C LYS A 264 -12.64 -14.90 26.05
#